data_fc8db5e95d1ec01847bb8abd40315d8d
#
_entry.id   fc8db5e95d1ec01847bb8abd40315d8d
#
_cell.length_a   1.000
_cell.length_b   1.000
_cell.length_c   1.000
_cell.angle_alpha   90.00
_cell.angle_beta   90.00
_cell.angle_gamma   90.00
#
_symmetry.space_group_name_H-M   'P 1'
#
loop_
_entity.id
_entity.type
_entity.pdbx_description
1 polymer ?
#
loop_
_entity_poly.entity_id
_entity_poly.type
_entity_poly.pdbx_seq_one_letter_code
_entity_poly.pdbx_strand_id
1 'polypeptide(L)'
;MPDSRIEQARSFLLTEAELSPREDWEAALDPAMNDAQRQLQLEIVDAYLSGDVDSIVEHAHPDVEIVQVPELPDARSYHGREGMLEALLDWPLQWERFALTPRRIFAVDDEWVLTVALHSGRARIGLDVEAELVWAVRWRDRLITRWETYMTVEAALRAVALHRSQ
;
A
#
# COMPACT_ATOMS: atom_id res chain seq x y z
N MET A 1 17.47 20.45 0.47
CA MET A 1 16.56 20.61 -0.68
C MET A 1 15.48 19.55 -0.61
N PRO A 2 14.21 19.91 -0.70
CA PRO A 2 13.17 18.87 -0.81
C PRO A 2 13.40 18.08 -2.09
N ASP A 3 13.19 16.79 -2.02
CA ASP A 3 13.29 15.92 -3.18
C ASP A 3 12.16 16.30 -4.14
N SER A 4 12.50 16.68 -5.39
CA SER A 4 11.51 17.05 -6.39
C SER A 4 10.55 15.91 -6.73
N ARG A 5 10.96 14.65 -6.53
CA ARG A 5 10.10 13.49 -6.73
C ARG A 5 8.98 13.43 -5.69
N ILE A 6 9.24 13.89 -4.46
CA ILE A 6 8.20 13.97 -3.41
C ILE A 6 7.09 14.93 -3.87
N GLU A 7 7.47 16.10 -4.37
CA GLU A 7 6.50 17.07 -4.89
C GLU A 7 5.76 16.55 -6.12
N GLN A 8 6.45 15.88 -7.03
CA GLN A 8 5.84 15.28 -8.21
C GLN A 8 4.84 14.17 -7.83
N ALA A 9 5.21 13.28 -6.91
CA ALA A 9 4.34 12.21 -6.46
C ALA A 9 3.11 12.76 -5.74
N ARG A 10 3.30 13.75 -4.86
CA ARG A 10 2.21 14.42 -4.15
C ARG A 10 1.25 15.09 -5.13
N SER A 11 1.78 15.84 -6.09
CA SER A 11 0.97 16.51 -7.11
C SER A 11 0.17 15.50 -7.93
N PHE A 12 0.81 14.40 -8.34
CA PHE A 12 0.13 13.33 -9.08
C PHE A 12 -1.02 12.74 -8.26
N LEU A 13 -0.78 12.40 -6.99
CA LEU A 13 -1.81 11.80 -6.14
C LEU A 13 -2.98 12.76 -5.90
N LEU A 14 -2.72 14.06 -5.80
CA LEU A 14 -3.75 15.05 -5.52
C LEU A 14 -4.52 15.51 -6.77
N THR A 15 -3.91 15.48 -7.95
CA THR A 15 -4.48 16.08 -9.16
C THR A 15 -4.71 15.13 -10.31
N GLU A 16 -3.92 14.07 -10.44
CA GLU A 16 -3.97 13.15 -11.60
C GLU A 16 -4.55 11.78 -11.24
N ALA A 17 -4.33 11.32 -10.00
CA ALA A 17 -4.83 10.03 -9.57
C ALA A 17 -6.31 10.09 -9.19
N GLU A 18 -7.06 9.05 -9.54
CA GLU A 18 -8.45 8.87 -9.14
C GLU A 18 -8.49 7.92 -7.95
N LEU A 19 -8.32 8.48 -6.77
CA LEU A 19 -8.36 7.72 -5.52
C LEU A 19 -9.77 7.75 -4.97
N SER A 20 -10.30 6.59 -4.60
CA SER A 20 -11.61 6.51 -3.96
C SER A 20 -11.61 7.34 -2.66
N PRO A 21 -12.74 8.02 -2.34
CA PRO A 21 -12.80 8.84 -1.14
C PRO A 21 -12.72 7.99 0.13
N ARG A 22 -12.38 8.64 1.24
CA ARG A 22 -12.19 7.99 2.54
C ARG A 22 -13.36 7.09 2.94
N GLU A 23 -14.59 7.50 2.62
CA GLU A 23 -15.80 6.74 2.94
C GLU A 23 -15.79 5.34 2.31
N ASP A 24 -15.24 5.21 1.10
CA ASP A 24 -15.13 3.92 0.43
C ASP A 24 -14.12 3.00 1.12
N TRP A 25 -13.04 3.58 1.63
CA TRP A 25 -12.04 2.83 2.40
C TRP A 25 -12.61 2.39 3.75
N GLU A 26 -13.35 3.26 4.43
CA GLU A 26 -14.07 2.88 5.67
C GLU A 26 -15.05 1.74 5.42
N ALA A 27 -15.83 1.84 4.34
CA ALA A 27 -16.82 0.83 3.99
C ALA A 27 -16.17 -0.53 3.67
N ALA A 28 -14.93 -0.54 3.20
CA ALA A 28 -14.19 -1.76 2.88
C ALA A 28 -13.65 -2.46 4.14
N LEU A 29 -13.58 -1.79 5.29
CA LEU A 29 -13.07 -2.37 6.53
C LEU A 29 -14.00 -3.46 7.05
N ASP A 30 -13.44 -4.65 7.31
CA ASP A 30 -14.19 -5.75 7.92
C ASP A 30 -14.61 -5.33 9.34
N PRO A 31 -15.90 -5.46 9.69
CA PRO A 31 -16.38 -5.15 11.04
C PRO A 31 -15.71 -5.95 12.15
N ALA A 32 -15.11 -7.09 11.83
CA ALA A 32 -14.41 -7.94 12.80
C ALA A 32 -13.02 -7.41 13.19
N MET A 33 -12.48 -6.44 12.46
CA MET A 33 -11.20 -5.83 12.82
C MET A 33 -11.31 -5.09 14.15
N ASN A 34 -10.25 -5.16 14.98
CA ASN A 34 -10.24 -4.41 16.23
C ASN A 34 -10.02 -2.90 15.97
N ASP A 35 -10.31 -2.08 16.99
CA ASP A 35 -10.27 -0.63 16.85
C ASP A 35 -8.89 -0.11 16.52
N ALA A 36 -7.83 -0.70 17.09
CA ALA A 36 -6.46 -0.28 16.82
C ALA A 36 -6.09 -0.52 15.36
N GLN A 37 -6.44 -1.68 14.82
CA GLN A 37 -6.18 -2.00 13.41
C GLN A 37 -6.96 -1.06 12.48
N ARG A 38 -8.23 -0.81 12.78
CA ARG A 38 -9.07 0.11 12.01
C ARG A 38 -8.46 1.51 11.99
N GLN A 39 -8.06 2.00 13.15
CA GLN A 39 -7.46 3.34 13.28
C GLN A 39 -6.16 3.46 12.48
N LEU A 40 -5.24 2.50 12.63
CA LEU A 40 -3.97 2.51 11.92
C LEU A 40 -4.16 2.45 10.40
N GLN A 41 -5.09 1.61 9.95
CA GLN A 41 -5.40 1.49 8.52
C GLN A 41 -5.93 2.81 7.97
N LEU A 42 -6.82 3.48 8.68
CA LEU A 42 -7.38 4.77 8.24
C LEU A 42 -6.35 5.90 8.30
N GLU A 43 -5.42 5.87 9.24
CA GLU A 43 -4.32 6.85 9.26
C GLU A 43 -3.46 6.75 7.98
N ILE A 44 -3.16 5.54 7.53
CA ILE A 44 -2.43 5.33 6.27
C ILE A 44 -3.25 5.80 5.07
N VAL A 45 -4.54 5.48 5.04
CA VAL A 45 -5.45 5.93 3.99
C VAL A 45 -5.49 7.47 3.92
N ASP A 46 -5.68 8.12 5.06
CA ASP A 46 -5.73 9.60 5.12
C ASP A 46 -4.44 10.23 4.61
N ALA A 47 -3.29 9.66 4.99
CA ALA A 47 -2.00 10.14 4.52
C ALA A 47 -1.87 9.98 3.00
N TYR A 48 -2.25 8.82 2.46
CA TYR A 48 -2.18 8.57 1.02
C TYR A 48 -3.10 9.50 0.23
N LEU A 49 -4.34 9.67 0.69
CA LEU A 49 -5.33 10.53 0.03
C LEU A 49 -4.92 12.02 0.06
N SER A 50 -4.15 12.42 1.05
CA SER A 50 -3.63 13.79 1.12
C SER A 50 -2.26 13.96 0.44
N GLY A 51 -1.71 12.89 -0.11
CA GLY A 51 -0.40 12.92 -0.75
C GLY A 51 0.76 13.04 0.23
N ASP A 52 0.52 12.78 1.51
CA ASP A 52 1.51 12.92 2.57
C ASP A 52 2.29 11.61 2.76
N VAL A 53 3.21 11.35 1.84
CA VAL A 53 4.03 10.13 1.88
C VAL A 53 4.94 10.08 3.11
N ASP A 54 5.36 11.24 3.61
CA ASP A 54 6.22 11.30 4.80
C ASP A 54 5.51 10.73 6.03
N SER A 55 4.22 11.02 6.19
CA SER A 55 3.43 10.44 7.29
C SER A 55 3.34 8.93 7.20
N ILE A 56 3.27 8.36 6.00
CA ILE A 56 3.28 6.92 5.83
C ILE A 56 4.62 6.34 6.28
N VAL A 57 5.71 6.98 5.89
CA VAL A 57 7.07 6.55 6.28
C VAL A 57 7.25 6.62 7.80
N GLU A 58 6.65 7.61 8.47
CA GLU A 58 6.69 7.72 9.93
C GLU A 58 6.01 6.54 10.63
N HIS A 59 5.05 5.88 9.98
CA HIS A 59 4.42 4.67 10.50
C HIS A 59 5.27 3.41 10.29
N ALA A 60 6.43 3.52 9.65
CA ALA A 60 7.28 2.38 9.33
C ALA A 60 8.36 2.16 10.39
N HIS A 61 8.60 0.89 10.72
CA HIS A 61 9.74 0.49 11.53
C HIS A 61 11.04 0.83 10.77
N PRO A 62 12.14 1.21 11.45
CA PRO A 62 13.42 1.48 10.77
C PRO A 62 13.94 0.34 9.89
N ASP A 63 13.57 -0.90 10.20
CA ASP A 63 13.99 -2.08 9.45
C ASP A 63 12.86 -2.66 8.58
N VAL A 64 11.88 -1.84 8.20
CA VAL A 64 10.74 -2.30 7.38
C VAL A 64 11.21 -2.94 6.07
N GLU A 65 10.54 -4.01 5.68
CA GLU A 65 10.77 -4.70 4.41
C GLU A 65 9.55 -4.50 3.51
N ILE A 66 9.78 -4.02 2.29
CA ILE A 66 8.74 -3.89 1.27
C ILE A 66 9.07 -4.84 0.12
N VAL A 67 8.14 -5.77 -0.17
CA VAL A 67 8.33 -6.81 -1.18
C VAL A 67 7.23 -6.69 -2.22
N GLN A 68 7.61 -6.44 -3.46
CA GLN A 68 6.67 -6.36 -4.57
C GLN A 68 6.40 -7.75 -5.14
N VAL A 69 5.29 -7.86 -5.89
CA VAL A 69 4.88 -9.09 -6.57
C VAL A 69 5.98 -9.53 -7.54
N PRO A 70 6.51 -10.77 -7.41
CA PRO A 70 7.55 -11.26 -8.32
C PRO A 70 7.12 -11.29 -9.79
N GLU A 71 5.81 -11.41 -10.06
CA GLU A 71 5.25 -11.46 -11.40
C GLU A 71 5.22 -10.12 -12.13
N LEU A 72 5.40 -9.01 -11.39
CA LEU A 72 5.43 -7.69 -12.01
C LEU A 72 6.80 -7.43 -12.65
N PRO A 73 6.81 -6.79 -13.84
CA PRO A 73 8.08 -6.32 -14.41
C PRO A 73 8.78 -5.39 -13.43
N ASP A 74 10.10 -5.53 -13.31
CA ASP A 74 10.91 -4.72 -12.40
C ASP A 74 10.52 -4.86 -10.92
N ALA A 75 9.97 -6.00 -10.53
CA ALA A 75 9.65 -6.27 -9.13
C ALA A 75 10.89 -6.08 -8.26
N ARG A 76 10.78 -5.23 -7.24
CA ARG A 76 11.90 -4.88 -6.35
C ARG A 76 11.52 -5.11 -4.91
N SER A 77 12.55 -5.34 -4.09
CA SER A 77 12.42 -5.29 -2.64
C SER A 77 13.11 -4.03 -2.15
N TYR A 78 12.50 -3.39 -1.16
CA TYR A 78 13.04 -2.20 -0.53
C TYR A 78 13.22 -2.47 0.96
N HIS A 79 14.19 -1.82 1.56
CA HIS A 79 14.49 -2.01 2.98
C HIS A 79 14.62 -0.66 3.68
N GLY A 80 14.08 -0.59 4.90
CA GLY A 80 14.18 0.58 5.75
C GLY A 80 13.26 1.72 5.31
N ARG A 81 13.27 2.79 6.09
CA ARG A 81 12.42 3.96 5.81
C ARG A 81 12.77 4.64 4.50
N GLU A 82 14.05 4.72 4.16
CA GLU A 82 14.45 5.26 2.85
C GLU A 82 13.91 4.41 1.71
N GLY A 83 13.97 3.08 1.84
CA GLY A 83 13.42 2.17 0.86
C GLY A 83 11.91 2.30 0.74
N MET A 84 11.22 2.48 1.85
CA MET A 84 9.76 2.70 1.83
C MET A 84 9.41 4.00 1.11
N LEU A 85 10.16 5.07 1.37
CA LEU A 85 9.95 6.34 0.66
C LEU A 85 10.14 6.14 -0.84
N GLU A 86 11.21 5.46 -1.27
CA GLU A 86 11.43 5.17 -2.68
C GLU A 86 10.27 4.39 -3.30
N ALA A 87 9.77 3.36 -2.61
CA ALA A 87 8.63 2.58 -3.10
C ALA A 87 7.38 3.44 -3.27
N LEU A 88 7.10 4.31 -2.30
CA LEU A 88 5.96 5.21 -2.35
C LEU A 88 6.08 6.27 -3.47
N LEU A 89 7.29 6.69 -3.80
CA LEU A 89 7.53 7.64 -4.88
C LEU A 89 7.54 6.97 -6.25
N ASP A 90 8.11 5.78 -6.36
CA ASP A 90 8.20 5.07 -7.64
C ASP A 90 6.84 4.66 -8.17
N TRP A 91 5.95 4.23 -7.30
CA TRP A 91 4.64 3.71 -7.72
C TRP A 91 3.80 4.74 -8.49
N PRO A 92 3.48 5.93 -7.93
CA PRO A 92 2.66 6.89 -8.67
C PRO A 92 3.35 7.43 -9.93
N LEU A 93 4.66 7.53 -9.95
CA LEU A 93 5.40 8.10 -11.07
C LEU A 93 5.46 7.17 -12.30
N GLN A 94 5.04 5.92 -12.16
CA GLN A 94 4.96 4.97 -13.28
C GLN A 94 3.70 5.15 -14.13
N TRP A 95 2.75 5.97 -13.69
CA TRP A 95 1.43 6.06 -14.29
C TRP A 95 1.20 7.39 -14.98
N GLU A 96 0.54 7.36 -16.15
CA GLU A 96 -0.06 8.54 -16.77
C GLU A 96 -1.43 8.81 -16.14
N ARG A 97 -2.20 7.74 -15.95
CA ARG A 97 -3.50 7.76 -15.26
C ARG A 97 -3.53 6.61 -14.28
N PHE A 98 -4.09 6.85 -13.14
CA PHE A 98 -4.15 5.84 -12.08
C PHE A 98 -5.43 6.00 -11.28
N ALA A 99 -6.14 4.89 -11.11
CA ALA A 99 -7.31 4.83 -10.24
C ALA A 99 -7.11 3.70 -9.23
N LEU A 100 -7.51 3.95 -7.99
CA LEU A 100 -7.39 2.99 -6.90
C LEU A 100 -8.72 2.92 -6.17
N THR A 101 -9.32 1.72 -6.14
CA THR A 101 -10.62 1.47 -5.53
C THR A 101 -10.49 0.34 -4.51
N PRO A 102 -10.79 0.58 -3.23
CA PRO A 102 -10.76 -0.48 -2.24
C PRO A 102 -11.91 -1.47 -2.45
N ARG A 103 -11.62 -2.74 -2.25
CA ARG A 103 -12.62 -3.81 -2.31
C ARG A 103 -12.91 -4.36 -0.92
N ARG A 104 -11.85 -4.68 -0.18
CA ARG A 104 -11.99 -5.33 1.12
C ARG A 104 -10.71 -5.14 1.93
N ILE A 105 -10.86 -4.84 3.21
CA ILE A 105 -9.76 -4.73 4.17
C ILE A 105 -10.10 -5.60 5.36
N PHE A 106 -9.25 -6.57 5.70
CA PHE A 106 -9.52 -7.49 6.80
C PHE A 106 -8.24 -7.94 7.50
N ALA A 107 -8.37 -8.25 8.77
CA ALA A 107 -7.27 -8.78 9.57
C ALA A 107 -7.20 -10.30 9.45
N VAL A 108 -5.99 -10.82 9.30
CA VAL A 108 -5.72 -12.27 9.42
C VAL A 108 -5.52 -12.62 10.88
N ASP A 109 -4.83 -11.76 11.62
CA ASP A 109 -4.57 -11.87 13.05
C ASP A 109 -4.31 -10.48 13.64
N ASP A 110 -3.73 -10.40 14.84
CA ASP A 110 -3.48 -9.14 15.51
C ASP A 110 -2.38 -8.30 14.83
N GLU A 111 -1.56 -8.90 13.98
CA GLU A 111 -0.45 -8.21 13.32
C GLU A 111 -0.66 -8.00 11.82
N TRP A 112 -1.28 -8.94 11.13
CA TRP A 112 -1.41 -8.92 9.68
C TRP A 112 -2.77 -8.44 9.21
N VAL A 113 -2.75 -7.41 8.36
CA VAL A 113 -3.96 -6.88 7.70
C VAL A 113 -3.77 -6.99 6.18
N LEU A 114 -4.80 -7.49 5.52
CA LEU A 114 -4.83 -7.59 4.06
C LEU A 114 -5.77 -6.51 3.49
N THR A 115 -5.28 -5.80 2.47
CA THR A 115 -6.08 -4.85 1.69
C THR A 115 -6.17 -5.34 0.26
N VAL A 116 -7.39 -5.56 -0.21
CA VAL A 116 -7.67 -5.91 -1.61
C VAL A 116 -8.16 -4.65 -2.30
N ALA A 117 -7.47 -4.21 -3.34
CA ALA A 117 -7.82 -2.99 -4.05
C ALA A 117 -7.67 -3.17 -5.56
N LEU A 118 -8.63 -2.60 -6.30
CA LEU A 118 -8.56 -2.57 -7.75
C LEU A 118 -7.65 -1.42 -8.18
N HIS A 119 -6.61 -1.77 -8.94
CA HIS A 119 -5.70 -0.82 -9.58
C HIS A 119 -6.05 -0.78 -11.06
N SER A 120 -6.32 0.40 -11.57
CA SER A 120 -6.56 0.57 -13.00
C SER A 120 -5.89 1.84 -13.49
N GLY A 121 -5.50 1.85 -14.77
CA GLY A 121 -4.90 3.02 -15.35
C GLY A 121 -4.04 2.72 -16.57
N ARG A 122 -3.27 3.72 -16.97
CA ARG A 122 -2.34 3.63 -18.07
C ARG A 122 -0.93 3.91 -17.55
N ALA A 123 -0.06 2.93 -17.69
CA ALA A 123 1.35 3.09 -17.35
C ALA A 123 2.06 3.95 -18.40
N ARG A 124 3.11 4.67 -17.99
CA ARG A 124 3.88 5.54 -18.89
C ARG A 124 4.52 4.80 -20.06
N ILE A 125 4.75 3.50 -19.92
CA ILE A 125 5.23 2.65 -21.02
C ILE A 125 4.14 2.37 -22.07
N GLY A 126 2.93 2.90 -21.90
CA GLY A 126 1.83 2.76 -22.84
C GLY A 126 0.94 1.55 -22.63
N LEU A 127 1.05 0.87 -21.49
CA LEU A 127 0.28 -0.32 -21.18
C LEU A 127 -0.93 0.03 -20.32
N ASP A 128 -2.12 -0.40 -20.76
CA ASP A 128 -3.33 -0.31 -19.93
C ASP A 128 -3.35 -1.48 -18.94
N VAL A 129 -3.62 -1.16 -17.69
CA VAL A 129 -3.62 -2.15 -16.59
C VAL A 129 -4.93 -2.07 -15.84
N GLU A 130 -5.50 -3.24 -15.54
CA GLU A 130 -6.60 -3.37 -14.60
C GLU A 130 -6.38 -4.66 -13.82
N ALA A 131 -6.13 -4.56 -12.52
CA ALA A 131 -5.84 -5.72 -11.68
C ALA A 131 -6.22 -5.47 -10.24
N GLU A 132 -6.79 -6.48 -9.57
CA GLU A 132 -6.87 -6.47 -8.13
C GLU A 132 -5.52 -6.89 -7.57
N LEU A 133 -4.97 -6.08 -6.69
CA LEU A 133 -3.75 -6.40 -5.95
C LEU A 133 -4.09 -6.51 -4.47
N VAL A 134 -3.31 -7.32 -3.78
CA VAL A 134 -3.47 -7.56 -2.35
C VAL A 134 -2.21 -7.10 -1.63
N TRP A 135 -2.39 -6.16 -0.72
CA TRP A 135 -1.32 -5.74 0.18
C TRP A 135 -1.45 -6.49 1.50
N ALA A 136 -0.39 -7.19 1.88
CA ALA A 136 -0.29 -7.84 3.18
C ALA A 136 0.67 -7.02 4.05
N VAL A 137 0.15 -6.40 5.09
CA VAL A 137 0.90 -5.48 5.93
C VAL A 137 0.96 -6.01 7.35
N ARG A 138 2.17 -6.14 7.90
CA ARG A 138 2.37 -6.54 9.29
C ARG A 138 2.66 -5.32 10.15
N TRP A 139 1.90 -5.19 11.21
CA TRP A 139 2.03 -4.15 12.21
C TRP A 139 2.55 -4.73 13.52
N ARG A 140 3.53 -4.07 14.13
CA ARG A 140 4.00 -4.36 15.49
C ARG A 140 4.29 -3.06 16.19
N ASP A 141 3.79 -2.89 17.42
CA ASP A 141 3.97 -1.68 18.21
C ASP A 141 3.58 -0.42 17.43
N ARG A 142 2.46 -0.49 16.69
CA ARG A 142 1.92 0.59 15.86
C ARG A 142 2.81 0.98 14.68
N LEU A 143 3.78 0.13 14.31
CA LEU A 143 4.68 0.36 13.19
C LEU A 143 4.55 -0.75 12.15
N ILE A 144 4.63 -0.36 10.87
CA ILE A 144 4.68 -1.30 9.76
C ILE A 144 6.06 -1.95 9.74
N THR A 145 6.12 -3.27 9.87
CA THR A 145 7.37 -4.02 9.83
C THR A 145 7.58 -4.72 8.49
N ARG A 146 6.47 -4.95 7.76
CA ARG A 146 6.52 -5.62 6.48
C ARG A 146 5.35 -5.20 5.63
N TRP A 147 5.59 -5.02 4.32
CA TRP A 147 4.55 -4.69 3.34
C TRP A 147 4.83 -5.52 2.09
N GLU A 148 3.96 -6.46 1.81
CA GLU A 148 4.09 -7.37 0.68
C GLU A 148 2.91 -7.21 -0.26
N THR A 149 3.15 -7.31 -1.57
CA THR A 149 2.10 -7.19 -2.58
C THR A 149 1.93 -8.54 -3.29
N TYR A 150 0.69 -8.95 -3.47
CA TYR A 150 0.33 -10.22 -4.12
C TYR A 150 -0.78 -10.01 -5.14
N MET A 151 -0.89 -10.95 -6.09
CA MET A 151 -1.92 -10.90 -7.13
C MET A 151 -3.25 -11.51 -6.67
N THR A 152 -3.25 -12.31 -5.61
CA THR A 152 -4.47 -12.96 -5.09
C THR A 152 -4.45 -13.00 -3.57
N VAL A 153 -5.65 -13.05 -2.99
CA VAL A 153 -5.81 -13.24 -1.54
C VAL A 153 -5.20 -14.58 -1.11
N GLU A 154 -5.38 -15.63 -1.91
CA GLU A 154 -4.84 -16.95 -1.59
C GLU A 154 -3.32 -16.93 -1.47
N ALA A 155 -2.63 -16.27 -2.40
CA ALA A 155 -1.17 -16.15 -2.35
C ALA A 155 -0.72 -15.33 -1.12
N ALA A 156 -1.42 -14.27 -0.80
CA ALA A 156 -1.14 -13.44 0.38
C ALA A 156 -1.32 -14.25 1.67
N LEU A 157 -2.40 -15.01 1.79
CA LEU A 157 -2.66 -15.83 2.98
C LEU A 157 -1.60 -16.92 3.16
N ARG A 158 -1.14 -17.54 2.08
CA ARG A 158 -0.04 -18.51 2.15
C ARG A 158 1.25 -17.89 2.66
N ALA A 159 1.58 -16.70 2.16
CA ALA A 159 2.78 -15.99 2.60
C ALA A 159 2.71 -15.60 4.08
N VAL A 160 1.55 -15.11 4.53
CA VAL A 160 1.33 -14.78 5.95
C VAL A 160 1.49 -16.03 6.82
N ALA A 161 0.94 -17.16 6.39
CA ALA A 161 1.07 -18.43 7.12
C ALA A 161 2.54 -18.85 7.26
N LEU A 162 3.35 -18.68 6.22
CA LEU A 162 4.78 -18.96 6.28
C LEU A 162 5.51 -18.06 7.28
N HIS A 163 5.19 -16.76 7.33
CA HIS A 163 5.77 -15.84 8.31
C HIS A 163 5.38 -16.21 9.74
N ARG A 164 4.15 -16.68 9.95
CA ARG A 164 3.65 -17.06 11.28
C ARG A 164 4.27 -18.33 11.82
N SER A 165 4.80 -19.21 10.95
CA SER A 165 5.43 -20.46 11.35
C SER A 165 6.92 -20.33 11.68
N GLN A 166 7.48 -19.13 11.55
CA GLN A 166 8.89 -18.86 11.81
C GLN A 166 9.13 -18.34 13.23
#